data_fecfe46e990dbac3425733313f543496
#
_entry.id   fecfe46e990dbac3425733313f543496
#
_cell.length_a   1.000
_cell.length_b   1.000
_cell.length_c   1.000
_cell.angle_alpha   90.00
_cell.angle_beta   90.00
_cell.angle_gamma   90.00
#
_symmetry.space_group_name_H-M   'P 1'
#
loop_
_entity.id
_entity.type
_entity.pdbx_description
1 polymer ?
#
loop_
_entity_poly.entity_id
_entity_poly.type
_entity_poly.pdbx_seq_one_letter_code
_entity_poly.pdbx_strand_id
1 'polypeptide(L)'
;STIEREYEASDQRRYFVPCPHCGHRQWLRFEQLRWERDENGHRPETAAYVCESCEVPIPEHHKTWMLEHGEWRAMAEGASRTAGFHLSSLYSPIGWRSWKDVAAAWESAISKEAGSAAAIKTFKNTELGETWVEEGEAPDWQRLLERREDYRIGTIPIGGLLLTAGADVQKDRIEVSVWAFGRGKESWLVEHRVLMGDTARDEVWKSLASVLRETWTHETGCQLGLGRLALDTGFATQEAYAFVRGVRDPRLMAVKGVARGAALVGTPTAVDATSGGKKLRRGIKVFSVAGGIA
;
A
#
# COMPACT_ATOMS: atom_id res chain seq x y z
N SER A 1 7.35 -0.63 -3.70
CA SER A 1 7.35 -0.81 -5.18
C SER A 1 8.48 -1.75 -5.60
N THR A 2 8.43 -2.33 -6.83
CA THR A 2 9.52 -3.20 -7.33
C THR A 2 10.85 -2.44 -7.43
N ILE A 3 10.81 -1.20 -7.93
CA ILE A 3 12.00 -0.34 -8.06
C ILE A 3 12.61 -0.05 -6.68
N GLU A 4 11.81 0.24 -5.69
CA GLU A 4 12.25 0.50 -4.31
C GLU A 4 12.98 -0.71 -3.74
N ARG A 5 12.38 -1.89 -3.83
CA ARG A 5 13.00 -3.13 -3.34
C ARG A 5 14.35 -3.40 -4.02
N GLU A 6 14.45 -3.21 -5.33
CA GLU A 6 15.70 -3.40 -6.06
C GLU A 6 16.73 -2.33 -5.70
N TYR A 7 16.31 -1.08 -5.44
CA TYR A 7 17.19 -0.02 -4.97
C TYR A 7 17.68 -0.29 -3.53
N GLU A 8 16.80 -0.72 -2.63
CA GLU A 8 17.16 -1.09 -1.26
C GLU A 8 18.16 -2.27 -1.20
N ALA A 9 18.05 -3.22 -2.15
CA ALA A 9 18.97 -4.35 -2.27
C ALA A 9 20.30 -4.00 -2.95
N SER A 10 20.46 -2.80 -3.50
CA SER A 10 21.64 -2.31 -4.20
C SER A 10 22.61 -1.56 -3.27
N ASP A 11 23.70 -1.00 -3.81
CA ASP A 11 24.64 -0.13 -3.08
C ASP A 11 24.09 1.31 -2.86
N GLN A 12 22.87 1.62 -3.27
CA GLN A 12 22.08 2.82 -2.97
C GLN A 12 22.82 4.14 -3.23
N ARG A 13 23.44 4.30 -4.39
CA ARG A 13 24.27 5.47 -4.71
C ARG A 13 23.46 6.76 -4.72
N ARG A 14 24.07 7.80 -4.12
CA ARG A 14 23.65 9.19 -4.18
C ARG A 14 24.70 10.02 -4.90
N TYR A 15 24.26 11.08 -5.59
CA TYR A 15 25.15 12.00 -6.28
C TYR A 15 25.52 13.15 -5.37
N PHE A 16 26.79 13.20 -4.94
CA PHE A 16 27.31 14.22 -4.06
C PHE A 16 27.90 15.37 -4.88
N VAL A 17 27.50 16.60 -4.57
CA VAL A 17 27.95 17.82 -5.22
C VAL A 17 28.68 18.71 -4.21
N PRO A 18 29.75 19.43 -4.62
CA PRO A 18 30.45 20.33 -3.72
C PRO A 18 29.67 21.64 -3.51
N CYS A 19 29.68 22.16 -2.30
CA CYS A 19 29.24 23.52 -2.02
C CYS A 19 30.21 24.52 -2.66
N PRO A 20 29.75 25.54 -3.42
CA PRO A 20 30.62 26.51 -4.06
C PRO A 20 31.31 27.45 -3.05
N HIS A 21 30.81 27.54 -1.81
CA HIS A 21 31.36 28.42 -0.77
C HIS A 21 32.39 27.73 0.12
N CYS A 22 32.10 26.52 0.60
CA CYS A 22 32.98 25.83 1.57
C CYS A 22 33.57 24.51 1.05
N GLY A 23 33.20 24.05 -0.14
CA GLY A 23 33.70 22.82 -0.72
C GLY A 23 33.09 21.54 -0.12
N HIS A 24 32.25 21.64 0.92
CA HIS A 24 31.59 20.49 1.53
C HIS A 24 30.78 19.70 0.50
N ARG A 25 30.96 18.38 0.44
CA ARG A 25 30.25 17.51 -0.48
C ARG A 25 29.00 16.97 0.16
N GLN A 26 27.85 17.26 -0.43
CA GLN A 26 26.51 16.90 0.03
C GLN A 26 25.66 16.39 -1.13
N TRP A 27 24.72 15.50 -0.88
CA TRP A 27 23.69 15.16 -1.84
C TRP A 27 22.47 16.04 -1.66
N LEU A 28 21.84 16.45 -2.78
CA LEU A 28 20.75 17.42 -2.72
C LEU A 28 19.47 16.80 -2.13
N ARG A 29 19.00 17.39 -1.04
CA ARG A 29 17.78 17.03 -0.31
C ARG A 29 16.77 18.15 -0.39
N PHE A 30 15.49 17.80 -0.51
CA PHE A 30 14.41 18.79 -0.61
C PHE A 30 14.32 19.66 0.64
N GLU A 31 14.60 19.10 1.81
CA GLU A 31 14.60 19.81 3.09
C GLU A 31 15.64 20.93 3.19
N GLN A 32 16.61 20.97 2.29
CA GLN A 32 17.61 22.02 2.20
C GLN A 32 17.26 23.11 1.18
N LEU A 33 16.21 22.92 0.38
CA LEU A 33 15.68 23.94 -0.49
C LEU A 33 14.86 24.92 0.34
N ARG A 34 15.19 26.22 0.28
CA ARG A 34 14.52 27.29 1.03
C ARG A 34 14.05 28.39 0.08
N TRP A 35 12.92 28.98 0.39
CA TRP A 35 12.36 30.16 -0.27
C TRP A 35 11.65 31.04 0.72
N GLU A 36 11.52 32.30 0.39
CA GLU A 36 10.91 33.30 1.25
C GLU A 36 9.38 33.15 1.29
N ARG A 37 8.82 33.74 2.33
CA ARG A 37 7.39 33.96 2.49
C ARG A 37 7.15 35.41 2.89
N ASP A 38 6.20 36.05 2.23
CA ASP A 38 5.77 37.40 2.57
C ASP A 38 4.26 37.45 2.90
N GLU A 39 3.70 38.67 2.99
CA GLU A 39 2.29 38.89 3.29
C GLU A 39 1.34 38.32 2.19
N ASN A 40 1.83 38.17 0.98
CA ASN A 40 1.08 37.62 -0.17
C ASN A 40 1.23 36.10 -0.32
N GLY A 41 2.06 35.46 0.50
CA GLY A 41 2.27 34.05 0.51
C GLY A 41 3.72 33.60 0.27
N HIS A 42 3.89 32.39 -0.22
CA HIS A 42 5.21 31.83 -0.54
C HIS A 42 5.76 32.39 -1.86
N ARG A 43 7.07 32.63 -1.90
CA ARG A 43 7.79 33.20 -3.05
C ARG A 43 8.79 32.20 -3.64
N PRO A 44 8.33 31.19 -4.40
CA PRO A 44 9.18 30.15 -4.99
C PRO A 44 10.32 30.70 -5.87
N GLU A 45 10.15 31.90 -6.44
CA GLU A 45 11.16 32.57 -7.26
C GLU A 45 12.43 32.94 -6.47
N THR A 46 12.36 32.98 -5.14
CA THR A 46 13.51 33.22 -4.25
C THR A 46 14.24 31.92 -3.84
N ALA A 47 13.85 30.77 -4.42
CA ALA A 47 14.38 29.48 -4.03
C ALA A 47 15.91 29.39 -4.17
N ALA A 48 16.56 29.02 -3.08
CA ALA A 48 17.99 28.74 -3.01
C ALA A 48 18.25 27.48 -2.20
N TYR A 49 19.30 26.75 -2.53
CA TYR A 49 19.71 25.57 -1.77
C TYR A 49 20.63 25.98 -0.61
N VAL A 50 20.34 25.54 0.60
CA VAL A 50 21.15 25.87 1.78
C VAL A 50 22.16 24.74 2.03
N CYS A 51 23.44 25.08 2.10
CA CYS A 51 24.49 24.11 2.41
C CYS A 51 24.32 23.53 3.81
N GLU A 52 24.37 22.21 3.95
CA GLU A 52 24.23 21.54 5.26
C GLU A 52 25.40 21.78 6.22
N SER A 53 26.56 22.23 5.72
CA SER A 53 27.77 22.49 6.52
C SER A 53 27.98 23.95 6.89
N CYS A 54 27.93 24.87 5.91
CA CYS A 54 28.18 26.29 6.18
C CYS A 54 26.90 27.15 6.26
N GLU A 55 25.74 26.56 6.03
CA GLU A 55 24.43 27.20 6.08
C GLU A 55 24.25 28.39 5.12
N VAL A 56 25.18 28.56 4.17
CA VAL A 56 25.12 29.65 3.19
C VAL A 56 24.12 29.25 2.08
N PRO A 57 23.16 30.13 1.70
CA PRO A 57 22.29 29.93 0.56
C PRO A 57 23.09 29.89 -0.75
N ILE A 58 22.83 28.89 -1.56
CA ILE A 58 23.46 28.69 -2.86
C ILE A 58 22.42 29.03 -3.95
N PRO A 59 22.57 30.15 -4.68
CA PRO A 59 21.72 30.47 -5.81
C PRO A 59 21.85 29.46 -6.94
N GLU A 60 20.76 29.29 -7.70
CA GLU A 60 20.67 28.24 -8.72
C GLU A 60 21.72 28.32 -9.82
N HIS A 61 22.26 29.51 -10.12
CA HIS A 61 23.31 29.66 -11.16
C HIS A 61 24.58 28.87 -10.85
N HIS A 62 24.84 28.48 -9.59
CA HIS A 62 25.93 27.60 -9.21
C HIS A 62 25.67 26.12 -9.53
N LYS A 63 24.41 25.74 -9.82
CA LYS A 63 24.01 24.34 -9.98
C LYS A 63 24.79 23.62 -11.07
N THR A 64 25.03 24.28 -12.23
CA THR A 64 25.82 23.66 -13.32
C THR A 64 27.21 23.26 -12.84
N TRP A 65 27.93 24.20 -12.21
CA TRP A 65 29.25 23.93 -11.67
C TRP A 65 29.23 22.81 -10.60
N MET A 66 28.25 22.83 -9.71
CA MET A 66 28.10 21.79 -8.69
C MET A 66 27.90 20.40 -9.32
N LEU A 67 27.07 20.33 -10.36
CA LEU A 67 26.79 19.07 -11.06
C LEU A 67 28.02 18.55 -11.83
N GLU A 68 28.79 19.42 -12.49
CA GLU A 68 30.02 19.05 -13.21
C GLU A 68 31.10 18.52 -12.28
N HIS A 69 31.12 18.96 -11.00
CA HIS A 69 32.12 18.57 -10.01
C HIS A 69 31.56 17.54 -9.00
N GLY A 70 30.43 16.95 -9.30
CA GLY A 70 29.81 15.93 -8.46
C GLY A 70 30.40 14.53 -8.65
N GLU A 71 30.07 13.66 -7.73
CA GLU A 71 30.49 12.25 -7.76
C GLU A 71 29.45 11.31 -7.17
N TRP A 72 29.36 10.09 -7.69
CA TRP A 72 28.53 9.06 -7.13
C TRP A 72 29.21 8.40 -5.93
N ARG A 73 28.48 8.27 -4.82
CA ARG A 73 28.93 7.53 -3.62
C ARG A 73 27.93 6.47 -3.24
N ALA A 74 28.41 5.26 -2.95
CA ALA A 74 27.62 4.21 -2.36
C ALA A 74 27.25 4.57 -0.92
N MET A 75 25.98 4.36 -0.55
CA MET A 75 25.44 4.66 0.78
C MET A 75 25.23 3.39 1.61
N ALA A 76 25.26 2.22 0.99
CA ALA A 76 25.14 0.93 1.64
C ALA A 76 26.27 -0.01 1.17
N GLU A 77 26.72 -0.90 2.06
CA GLU A 77 27.53 -2.04 1.69
C GLU A 77 26.59 -3.04 1.00
N GLY A 78 26.49 -2.94 -0.31
CA GLY A 78 25.56 -3.75 -1.09
C GLY A 78 25.91 -5.23 -1.02
N ALA A 79 24.95 -6.04 -0.57
CA ALA A 79 25.03 -7.50 -0.65
C ALA A 79 24.94 -8.00 -2.10
N SER A 80 24.63 -7.14 -3.05
CA SER A 80 24.50 -7.44 -4.47
C SER A 80 25.56 -6.72 -5.32
N ARG A 81 25.91 -7.30 -6.47
CA ARG A 81 26.72 -6.65 -7.48
C ARG A 81 25.95 -5.56 -8.26
N THR A 82 24.82 -5.13 -7.76
CA THR A 82 23.93 -4.19 -8.42
C THR A 82 24.18 -2.78 -7.90
N ALA A 83 24.49 -1.84 -8.80
CA ALA A 83 24.56 -0.43 -8.49
C ALA A 83 23.16 0.20 -8.66
N GLY A 84 22.62 0.79 -7.57
CA GLY A 84 21.38 1.53 -7.58
C GLY A 84 21.64 3.03 -7.57
N PHE A 85 20.93 3.79 -8.40
CA PHE A 85 21.12 5.23 -8.53
C PHE A 85 19.83 5.95 -8.21
N HIS A 86 19.92 7.01 -7.39
CA HIS A 86 18.78 7.88 -7.11
C HIS A 86 19.12 9.32 -7.47
N LEU A 87 18.25 9.96 -8.26
CA LEU A 87 18.30 11.38 -8.59
C LEU A 87 16.89 11.98 -8.45
N SER A 88 16.82 13.18 -7.87
CA SER A 88 15.59 14.02 -7.82
C SER A 88 15.66 15.11 -8.87
N SER A 89 14.54 15.84 -9.08
CA SER A 89 14.48 17.02 -9.95
C SER A 89 15.41 18.16 -9.50
N LEU A 90 15.93 18.12 -8.25
CA LEU A 90 16.92 19.10 -7.78
C LEU A 90 18.21 19.06 -8.60
N TYR A 91 18.52 17.95 -9.25
CA TYR A 91 19.67 17.75 -10.12
C TYR A 91 19.39 18.09 -11.60
N SER A 92 18.17 18.50 -11.96
CA SER A 92 17.86 18.86 -13.34
C SER A 92 18.72 19.99 -13.83
N PRO A 93 19.28 19.90 -15.06
CA PRO A 93 20.07 20.97 -15.66
C PRO A 93 19.31 22.32 -15.68
N ILE A 94 20.07 23.43 -15.63
CA ILE A 94 19.49 24.76 -15.79
C ILE A 94 18.76 24.86 -17.14
N GLY A 95 17.52 25.38 -17.11
CA GLY A 95 16.66 25.49 -18.28
C GLY A 95 15.69 24.31 -18.46
N TRP A 96 15.83 23.21 -17.72
CA TRP A 96 14.89 22.10 -17.77
C TRP A 96 13.88 22.19 -16.60
N ARG A 97 14.36 21.97 -15.37
CA ARG A 97 13.55 22.06 -14.16
C ARG A 97 14.34 22.87 -13.13
N SER A 98 13.87 24.06 -12.78
CA SER A 98 14.57 24.93 -11.83
C SER A 98 14.18 24.63 -10.40
N TRP A 99 15.00 25.04 -9.44
CA TRP A 99 14.68 24.95 -8.02
C TRP A 99 13.40 25.73 -7.65
N LYS A 100 13.17 26.86 -8.33
CA LYS A 100 11.92 27.62 -8.18
C LYS A 100 10.68 26.82 -8.66
N ASP A 101 10.83 26.03 -9.74
CA ASP A 101 9.73 25.20 -10.25
C ASP A 101 9.42 24.04 -9.28
N VAL A 102 10.45 23.46 -8.67
CA VAL A 102 10.28 22.43 -7.62
C VAL A 102 9.60 23.02 -6.38
N ALA A 103 10.01 24.22 -5.95
CA ALA A 103 9.36 24.92 -4.83
C ALA A 103 7.90 25.26 -5.15
N ALA A 104 7.61 25.79 -6.35
CA ALA A 104 6.24 26.09 -6.78
C ALA A 104 5.36 24.83 -6.88
N ALA A 105 5.91 23.70 -7.36
CA ALA A 105 5.19 22.43 -7.39
C ALA A 105 4.84 21.92 -5.98
N TRP A 106 5.73 22.09 -5.02
CA TRP A 106 5.46 21.78 -3.62
C TRP A 106 4.35 22.65 -3.02
N GLU A 107 4.43 23.99 -3.20
CA GLU A 107 3.39 24.89 -2.72
C GLU A 107 2.01 24.55 -3.32
N SER A 108 1.98 24.20 -4.60
CA SER A 108 0.75 23.74 -5.24
C SER A 108 0.23 22.42 -4.63
N ALA A 109 1.13 21.49 -4.29
CA ALA A 109 0.75 20.20 -3.73
C ALA A 109 0.18 20.29 -2.31
N ILE A 110 0.62 21.29 -1.51
CA ILE A 110 0.17 21.50 -0.13
C ILE A 110 -0.89 22.60 0.02
N SER A 111 -1.26 23.30 -1.05
CA SER A 111 -2.21 24.41 -0.98
C SER A 111 -3.57 23.98 -0.43
N LYS A 112 -4.25 24.89 0.29
CA LYS A 112 -5.59 24.61 0.84
C LYS A 112 -6.66 24.40 -0.25
N GLU A 113 -6.46 24.99 -1.42
CA GLU A 113 -7.43 25.00 -2.52
C GLU A 113 -7.25 23.78 -3.46
N ALA A 114 -6.02 23.37 -3.73
CA ALA A 114 -5.68 22.33 -4.69
C ALA A 114 -4.87 21.18 -4.09
N GLY A 115 -4.37 21.32 -2.86
CA GLY A 115 -3.54 20.33 -2.18
C GLY A 115 -4.34 19.11 -1.76
N SER A 116 -3.73 17.94 -1.91
CA SER A 116 -4.30 16.67 -1.47
C SER A 116 -3.18 15.67 -1.18
N ALA A 117 -3.48 14.62 -0.42
CA ALA A 117 -2.53 13.52 -0.23
C ALA A 117 -2.04 12.95 -1.58
N ALA A 118 -2.93 12.89 -2.58
CA ALA A 118 -2.58 12.47 -3.94
C ALA A 118 -1.61 13.43 -4.64
N ALA A 119 -1.77 14.75 -4.45
CA ALA A 119 -0.86 15.75 -5.00
C ALA A 119 0.53 15.67 -4.35
N ILE A 120 0.60 15.51 -3.03
CA ILE A 120 1.85 15.30 -2.28
C ILE A 120 2.53 14.00 -2.72
N LYS A 121 1.78 12.92 -2.88
CA LYS A 121 2.26 11.64 -3.42
C LYS A 121 2.86 11.80 -4.81
N THR A 122 2.16 12.52 -5.69
CA THR A 122 2.65 12.81 -7.03
C THR A 122 3.96 13.59 -6.97
N PHE A 123 4.03 14.66 -6.16
CA PHE A 123 5.25 15.45 -5.98
C PHE A 123 6.43 14.59 -5.51
N LYS A 124 6.25 13.80 -4.44
CA LYS A 124 7.32 12.91 -3.94
C LYS A 124 7.79 11.92 -5.00
N ASN A 125 6.86 11.28 -5.70
CA ASN A 125 7.20 10.29 -6.71
C ASN A 125 7.86 10.90 -7.96
N THR A 126 7.41 12.07 -8.43
CA THR A 126 7.86 12.63 -9.72
C THR A 126 8.97 13.66 -9.57
N GLU A 127 8.97 14.48 -8.52
CA GLU A 127 10.00 15.51 -8.30
C GLU A 127 11.15 14.97 -7.45
N LEU A 128 10.87 14.18 -6.42
CA LEU A 128 11.93 13.69 -5.53
C LEU A 128 12.43 12.29 -5.91
N GLY A 129 11.69 11.55 -6.73
CA GLY A 129 11.99 10.13 -7.03
C GLY A 129 11.88 9.24 -5.80
N GLU A 130 11.08 9.66 -4.80
CA GLU A 130 10.87 8.94 -3.54
C GLU A 130 9.57 8.16 -3.59
N THR A 131 9.55 6.99 -2.98
CA THR A 131 8.31 6.24 -2.81
C THR A 131 7.45 6.90 -1.74
N TRP A 132 6.14 6.95 -2.02
CA TRP A 132 5.17 7.42 -1.06
C TRP A 132 4.74 6.26 -0.16
N VAL A 133 4.99 6.41 1.15
CA VAL A 133 4.33 5.60 2.17
C VAL A 133 3.15 6.41 2.68
N GLU A 134 1.94 5.90 2.55
CA GLU A 134 0.75 6.56 3.09
C GLU A 134 0.85 6.50 4.62
N GLU A 135 1.25 7.61 5.24
CA GLU A 135 1.20 7.76 6.70
C GLU A 135 -0.27 7.78 7.12
N GLY A 136 -0.72 6.71 7.76
CA GLY A 136 -2.06 6.60 8.35
C GLY A 136 -2.90 5.43 7.88
N GLU A 137 -2.57 4.70 6.81
CA GLU A 137 -3.34 3.51 6.39
C GLU A 137 -2.72 2.18 6.87
N ALA A 138 -1.43 2.14 7.17
CA ALA A 138 -0.82 0.98 7.81
C ALA A 138 -0.47 1.33 9.26
N PRO A 139 -1.06 0.66 10.24
CA PRO A 139 -0.59 0.76 11.63
C PRO A 139 0.88 0.40 11.66
N ASP A 140 1.65 1.13 12.51
CA ASP A 140 3.04 0.79 12.77
C ASP A 140 3.12 -0.70 13.14
N TRP A 141 3.73 -1.51 12.28
CA TRP A 141 3.80 -2.96 12.44
C TRP A 141 4.47 -3.36 13.76
N GLN A 142 5.37 -2.53 14.29
CA GLN A 142 6.03 -2.75 15.57
C GLN A 142 5.03 -2.66 16.71
N ARG A 143 4.15 -1.65 16.70
CA ARG A 143 3.07 -1.53 17.68
C ARG A 143 2.07 -2.68 17.61
N LEU A 144 1.79 -3.19 16.41
CA LEU A 144 0.95 -4.38 16.26
C LEU A 144 1.65 -5.61 16.79
N LEU A 145 2.93 -5.76 16.53
CA LEU A 145 3.74 -6.87 17.03
C LEU A 145 3.84 -6.85 18.57
N GLU A 146 4.02 -5.69 19.19
CA GLU A 146 4.05 -5.50 20.65
C GLU A 146 2.70 -5.83 21.31
N ARG A 147 1.61 -5.62 20.61
CA ARG A 147 0.24 -5.92 21.07
C ARG A 147 -0.24 -7.34 20.75
N ARG A 148 0.60 -8.15 20.09
CA ARG A 148 0.21 -9.53 19.82
C ARG A 148 -0.05 -10.27 21.14
N GLU A 149 -1.10 -11.09 21.12
CA GLU A 149 -1.42 -11.99 22.22
C GLU A 149 -0.71 -13.33 22.03
N ASP A 150 -0.42 -14.01 23.15
CA ASP A 150 0.26 -15.30 23.12
C ASP A 150 -0.75 -16.45 23.03
N TYR A 151 -1.30 -16.67 21.83
CA TYR A 151 -2.12 -17.84 21.53
C TYR A 151 -1.59 -18.58 20.29
N ARG A 152 -1.88 -19.87 20.21
CA ARG A 152 -1.39 -20.73 19.15
C ARG A 152 -2.17 -20.49 17.84
N ILE A 153 -1.48 -20.32 16.72
CA ILE A 153 -2.11 -20.27 15.40
C ILE A 153 -2.99 -21.51 15.20
N GLY A 154 -4.20 -21.31 14.66
CA GLY A 154 -5.20 -22.38 14.49
C GLY A 154 -6.00 -22.73 15.75
N THR A 155 -5.74 -22.03 16.88
CA THR A 155 -6.50 -22.17 18.13
C THR A 155 -7.36 -20.93 18.34
N ILE A 156 -8.60 -21.14 18.78
CA ILE A 156 -9.55 -20.08 19.10
C ILE A 156 -9.37 -19.71 20.56
N PRO A 157 -8.99 -18.45 20.89
CA PRO A 157 -8.89 -17.99 22.27
C PRO A 157 -10.23 -18.08 23.03
N ILE A 158 -10.14 -18.14 24.35
CA ILE A 158 -11.30 -18.37 25.25
C ILE A 158 -12.48 -17.43 25.00
N GLY A 159 -12.22 -16.20 24.54
CA GLY A 159 -13.23 -15.21 24.21
C GLY A 159 -13.91 -15.40 22.86
N GLY A 160 -13.38 -16.25 21.99
CA GLY A 160 -13.85 -16.44 20.61
C GLY A 160 -15.08 -17.33 20.54
N LEU A 161 -16.22 -16.79 20.13
CA LEU A 161 -17.54 -17.48 20.15
C LEU A 161 -18.04 -17.80 18.74
N LEU A 162 -17.60 -17.10 17.73
CA LEU A 162 -18.03 -17.24 16.34
C LEU A 162 -16.85 -17.13 15.42
N LEU A 163 -16.78 -18.01 14.41
CA LEU A 163 -15.76 -17.93 13.37
C LEU A 163 -16.34 -17.36 12.09
N THR A 164 -15.59 -16.45 11.47
CA THR A 164 -15.81 -16.02 10.09
C THR A 164 -14.51 -16.07 9.31
N ALA A 165 -14.60 -16.13 7.98
CA ALA A 165 -13.44 -16.05 7.12
C ALA A 165 -13.66 -15.01 6.02
N GLY A 166 -12.57 -14.34 5.62
CA GLY A 166 -12.46 -13.55 4.41
C GLY A 166 -11.55 -14.26 3.42
N ALA A 167 -11.92 -14.31 2.16
CA ALA A 167 -11.12 -14.85 1.07
C ALA A 167 -10.92 -13.78 0.00
N ASP A 168 -9.65 -13.42 -0.25
CA ASP A 168 -9.22 -12.47 -1.28
C ASP A 168 -8.66 -13.25 -2.48
N VAL A 169 -9.17 -12.93 -3.67
CA VAL A 169 -8.82 -13.65 -4.91
C VAL A 169 -7.78 -12.86 -5.69
N GLN A 170 -6.63 -13.48 -5.92
CA GLN A 170 -5.55 -12.97 -6.75
C GLN A 170 -5.39 -13.83 -8.01
N LYS A 171 -4.44 -13.50 -8.88
CA LYS A 171 -4.21 -14.23 -10.14
C LYS A 171 -3.72 -15.67 -9.91
N ASP A 172 -2.84 -15.84 -8.95
CA ASP A 172 -2.04 -17.04 -8.69
C ASP A 172 -2.31 -17.69 -7.33
N ARG A 173 -3.28 -17.14 -6.56
CA ARG A 173 -3.58 -17.62 -5.21
C ARG A 173 -4.93 -17.09 -4.70
N ILE A 174 -5.42 -17.71 -3.64
CA ILE A 174 -6.50 -17.16 -2.80
C ILE A 174 -5.96 -17.04 -1.36
N GLU A 175 -6.04 -15.85 -0.78
CA GLU A 175 -5.64 -15.62 0.60
C GLU A 175 -6.88 -15.72 1.51
N VAL A 176 -6.81 -16.57 2.54
CA VAL A 176 -7.91 -16.82 3.47
C VAL A 176 -7.49 -16.46 4.87
N SER A 177 -8.24 -15.54 5.49
CA SER A 177 -8.06 -15.17 6.90
C SER A 177 -9.27 -15.61 7.71
N VAL A 178 -9.02 -16.44 8.73
CA VAL A 178 -10.05 -16.91 9.67
C VAL A 178 -9.98 -16.09 10.95
N TRP A 179 -11.12 -15.52 11.34
CA TRP A 179 -11.25 -14.67 12.50
C TRP A 179 -12.27 -15.22 13.49
N ALA A 180 -11.89 -15.23 14.76
CA ALA A 180 -12.83 -15.44 15.85
C ALA A 180 -13.37 -14.10 16.34
N PHE A 181 -14.64 -14.05 16.66
CA PHE A 181 -15.30 -12.89 17.26
C PHE A 181 -15.91 -13.25 18.59
N GLY A 182 -15.74 -12.36 19.56
CA GLY A 182 -16.25 -12.47 20.91
C GLY A 182 -17.27 -11.39 21.27
N ARG A 183 -17.54 -11.25 22.56
CA ARG A 183 -18.39 -10.17 23.08
C ARG A 183 -17.65 -8.85 22.99
N GLY A 184 -18.39 -7.74 22.96
CA GLY A 184 -17.79 -6.40 22.95
C GLY A 184 -17.03 -6.05 21.66
N LYS A 185 -17.23 -6.79 20.56
CA LYS A 185 -16.51 -6.64 19.28
C LYS A 185 -15.03 -7.03 19.34
N GLU A 186 -14.61 -7.78 20.34
CA GLU A 186 -13.27 -8.37 20.34
C GLU A 186 -13.12 -9.35 19.19
N SER A 187 -11.92 -9.40 18.62
CA SER A 187 -11.63 -10.29 17.49
C SER A 187 -10.19 -10.77 17.53
N TRP A 188 -9.98 -12.00 17.09
CA TRP A 188 -8.67 -12.66 17.04
C TRP A 188 -8.46 -13.28 15.68
N LEU A 189 -7.28 -13.06 15.07
CA LEU A 189 -6.87 -13.76 13.87
C LEU A 189 -6.47 -15.20 14.25
N VAL A 190 -7.32 -16.16 13.95
CA VAL A 190 -7.09 -17.56 14.24
C VAL A 190 -6.09 -18.18 13.27
N GLU A 191 -6.24 -17.90 11.99
CA GLU A 191 -5.37 -18.43 10.95
C GLU A 191 -5.36 -17.52 9.72
N HIS A 192 -4.19 -17.39 9.08
CA HIS A 192 -4.06 -16.85 7.74
C HIS A 192 -3.40 -17.91 6.84
N ARG A 193 -4.01 -18.19 5.69
CA ARG A 193 -3.58 -19.25 4.79
C ARG A 193 -3.55 -18.74 3.35
N VAL A 194 -2.49 -19.08 2.63
CA VAL A 194 -2.36 -18.80 1.20
C VAL A 194 -2.60 -20.11 0.42
N LEU A 195 -3.66 -20.14 -0.33
CA LEU A 195 -3.99 -21.25 -1.24
C LEU A 195 -3.39 -20.93 -2.61
N MET A 196 -2.24 -21.51 -2.93
CA MET A 196 -1.55 -21.31 -4.19
C MET A 196 -2.25 -22.01 -5.35
N GLY A 197 -2.37 -21.36 -6.50
CA GLY A 197 -2.91 -21.93 -7.72
C GLY A 197 -3.53 -20.89 -8.64
N ASP A 198 -3.52 -21.17 -9.94
CA ASP A 198 -4.13 -20.31 -10.96
C ASP A 198 -5.66 -20.27 -10.77
N THR A 199 -6.19 -19.07 -10.49
CA THR A 199 -7.62 -18.86 -10.24
C THR A 199 -8.50 -18.98 -11.49
N ALA A 200 -7.90 -19.14 -12.66
CA ALA A 200 -8.62 -19.57 -13.87
C ALA A 200 -8.88 -21.10 -13.89
N ARG A 201 -8.35 -21.86 -12.92
CA ARG A 201 -8.47 -23.31 -12.83
C ARG A 201 -9.21 -23.76 -11.57
N ASP A 202 -9.81 -24.96 -11.62
CA ASP A 202 -10.68 -25.46 -10.56
C ASP A 202 -9.96 -25.89 -9.26
N GLU A 203 -8.65 -26.17 -9.31
CA GLU A 203 -7.91 -26.76 -8.20
C GLU A 203 -7.91 -25.88 -6.96
N VAL A 204 -7.59 -24.58 -7.12
CA VAL A 204 -7.54 -23.63 -6.00
C VAL A 204 -8.94 -23.40 -5.41
N TRP A 205 -10.00 -23.44 -6.23
CA TRP A 205 -11.38 -23.32 -5.77
C TRP A 205 -11.84 -24.56 -4.97
N LYS A 206 -11.37 -25.76 -5.33
CA LYS A 206 -11.59 -26.97 -4.52
C LYS A 206 -10.93 -26.87 -3.17
N SER A 207 -9.72 -26.30 -3.11
CA SER A 207 -9.02 -26.02 -1.85
C SER A 207 -9.80 -25.01 -1.00
N LEU A 208 -10.33 -23.96 -1.59
CA LEU A 208 -11.19 -23.01 -0.89
C LEU A 208 -12.49 -23.67 -0.38
N ALA A 209 -13.09 -24.55 -1.17
CA ALA A 209 -14.29 -25.29 -0.75
C ALA A 209 -14.03 -26.22 0.46
N SER A 210 -12.81 -26.74 0.63
CA SER A 210 -12.45 -27.56 1.78
C SER A 210 -12.45 -26.74 3.08
N VAL A 211 -12.04 -25.46 3.03
CA VAL A 211 -12.04 -24.55 4.20
C VAL A 211 -13.43 -24.41 4.83
N LEU A 212 -14.51 -24.42 4.04
CA LEU A 212 -15.88 -24.38 4.57
C LEU A 212 -16.27 -25.57 5.44
N ARG A 213 -15.54 -26.69 5.34
CA ARG A 213 -15.81 -27.94 6.07
C ARG A 213 -14.88 -28.14 7.25
N GLU A 214 -13.85 -27.30 7.36
CA GLU A 214 -12.88 -27.38 8.46
C GLU A 214 -13.45 -26.87 9.75
N THR A 215 -12.84 -27.30 10.85
CA THR A 215 -13.12 -26.83 12.20
C THR A 215 -11.84 -26.46 12.91
N TRP A 216 -11.92 -25.52 13.81
CA TRP A 216 -10.81 -25.04 14.63
C TRP A 216 -11.05 -25.34 16.09
N THR A 217 -10.00 -25.71 16.79
CA THR A 217 -10.07 -26.07 18.21
C THR A 217 -10.12 -24.81 19.06
N HIS A 218 -11.16 -24.68 19.88
CA HIS A 218 -11.28 -23.66 20.92
C HIS A 218 -10.44 -24.05 22.13
N GLU A 219 -9.93 -23.09 22.91
CA GLU A 219 -9.16 -23.37 24.15
C GLU A 219 -9.88 -24.27 25.13
N THR A 220 -11.21 -24.29 25.16
CA THR A 220 -12.00 -25.24 25.95
C THR A 220 -12.02 -26.67 25.40
N GLY A 221 -11.38 -26.93 24.27
CA GLY A 221 -11.41 -28.23 23.57
C GLY A 221 -12.56 -28.43 22.58
N CYS A 222 -13.53 -27.52 22.52
CA CYS A 222 -14.61 -27.58 21.55
C CYS A 222 -14.11 -27.32 20.13
N GLN A 223 -14.82 -27.88 19.13
CA GLN A 223 -14.56 -27.63 17.70
C GLN A 223 -15.60 -26.65 17.16
N LEU A 224 -15.15 -25.56 16.54
CA LEU A 224 -16.01 -24.58 15.90
C LEU A 224 -15.77 -24.55 14.39
N GLY A 225 -16.84 -24.57 13.61
CA GLY A 225 -16.80 -24.36 12.17
C GLY A 225 -17.08 -22.91 11.79
N LEU A 226 -16.86 -22.55 10.53
CA LEU A 226 -17.18 -21.21 10.02
C LEU A 226 -18.68 -20.94 10.05
N GLY A 227 -19.06 -19.80 10.62
CA GLY A 227 -20.40 -19.24 10.52
C GLY A 227 -20.63 -18.53 9.17
N ARG A 228 -19.59 -17.88 8.63
CA ARG A 228 -19.60 -17.21 7.31
C ARG A 228 -18.22 -17.24 6.68
N LEU A 229 -18.20 -17.31 5.34
CA LEU A 229 -17.03 -17.04 4.51
C LEU A 229 -17.41 -15.97 3.48
N ALA A 230 -16.77 -14.82 3.55
CA ALA A 230 -16.92 -13.74 2.58
C ALA A 230 -15.84 -13.90 1.49
N LEU A 231 -16.27 -14.05 0.24
CA LEU A 231 -15.39 -14.17 -0.93
C LEU A 231 -15.39 -12.85 -1.69
N ASP A 232 -14.24 -12.19 -1.79
CA ASP A 232 -14.12 -11.03 -2.68
C ASP A 232 -14.25 -11.46 -4.14
N THR A 233 -15.04 -10.68 -4.88
CA THR A 233 -15.35 -10.93 -6.30
C THR A 233 -14.82 -9.81 -7.21
N GLY A 234 -13.89 -9.01 -6.72
CA GLY A 234 -13.25 -7.92 -7.46
C GLY A 234 -12.35 -8.43 -8.60
N PHE A 235 -11.62 -9.51 -8.34
CA PHE A 235 -10.78 -10.21 -9.33
C PHE A 235 -11.38 -11.57 -9.71
N ALA A 236 -11.10 -12.08 -10.92
CA ALA A 236 -11.62 -13.36 -11.44
C ALA A 236 -13.14 -13.50 -11.21
N THR A 237 -13.89 -12.43 -11.49
CA THR A 237 -15.30 -12.25 -11.10
C THR A 237 -16.20 -13.40 -11.57
N GLN A 238 -16.02 -13.91 -12.78
CA GLN A 238 -16.88 -14.99 -13.33
C GLN A 238 -16.57 -16.33 -12.69
N GLU A 239 -15.33 -16.62 -12.39
CA GLU A 239 -14.85 -17.82 -11.70
C GLU A 239 -15.36 -17.81 -10.26
N ALA A 240 -15.24 -16.67 -9.56
CA ALA A 240 -15.79 -16.47 -8.21
C ALA A 240 -17.31 -16.67 -8.19
N TYR A 241 -18.03 -16.15 -9.17
CA TYR A 241 -19.48 -16.34 -9.30
C TYR A 241 -19.85 -17.80 -9.60
N ALA A 242 -19.11 -18.47 -10.47
CA ALA A 242 -19.30 -19.88 -10.76
C ALA A 242 -19.07 -20.75 -9.51
N PHE A 243 -18.04 -20.43 -8.74
CA PHE A 243 -17.72 -21.10 -7.48
C PHE A 243 -18.84 -20.94 -6.45
N VAL A 244 -19.28 -19.71 -6.13
CA VAL A 244 -20.36 -19.45 -5.16
C VAL A 244 -21.63 -20.22 -5.54
N ARG A 245 -21.97 -20.23 -6.83
CA ARG A 245 -23.11 -20.93 -7.34
C ARG A 245 -22.96 -22.46 -7.25
N GLY A 246 -21.76 -22.97 -7.53
CA GLY A 246 -21.46 -24.43 -7.54
C GLY A 246 -21.50 -25.03 -6.14
N VAL A 247 -20.92 -24.34 -5.17
CA VAL A 247 -20.82 -24.81 -3.77
C VAL A 247 -22.18 -24.84 -3.08
N ARG A 248 -23.06 -23.87 -3.33
CA ARG A 248 -24.41 -23.77 -2.74
C ARG A 248 -24.46 -23.85 -1.21
N ASP A 249 -23.40 -23.40 -0.56
CA ASP A 249 -23.35 -23.33 0.90
C ASP A 249 -23.90 -21.98 1.37
N PRO A 250 -24.91 -21.93 2.26
CA PRO A 250 -25.49 -20.67 2.73
C PRO A 250 -24.52 -19.81 3.55
N ARG A 251 -23.40 -20.37 4.01
CA ARG A 251 -22.35 -19.66 4.73
C ARG A 251 -21.44 -18.87 3.79
N LEU A 252 -21.40 -19.21 2.50
CA LEU A 252 -20.58 -18.55 1.49
C LEU A 252 -21.27 -17.29 0.97
N MET A 253 -20.62 -16.15 1.10
CA MET A 253 -21.13 -14.84 0.67
C MET A 253 -20.23 -14.26 -0.40
N ALA A 254 -20.77 -13.94 -1.58
CA ALA A 254 -20.05 -13.12 -2.55
C ALA A 254 -20.07 -11.66 -2.08
N VAL A 255 -18.89 -11.04 -1.94
CA VAL A 255 -18.76 -9.64 -1.55
C VAL A 255 -17.99 -8.85 -2.61
N LYS A 256 -18.20 -7.54 -2.67
CA LYS A 256 -17.45 -6.63 -3.53
C LYS A 256 -17.19 -5.33 -2.78
N GLY A 257 -15.93 -4.95 -2.71
CA GLY A 257 -15.49 -3.67 -2.14
C GLY A 257 -16.05 -2.49 -2.93
N VAL A 258 -16.53 -1.47 -2.25
CA VAL A 258 -16.96 -0.18 -2.82
C VAL A 258 -16.34 0.96 -2.01
N ALA A 259 -15.99 2.07 -2.67
CA ALA A 259 -15.36 3.20 -2.01
C ALA A 259 -16.29 3.90 -1.01
N ARG A 260 -17.60 3.91 -1.27
CA ARG A 260 -18.62 4.56 -0.42
C ARG A 260 -19.90 3.72 -0.38
N GLY A 261 -20.58 3.71 0.76
CA GLY A 261 -21.87 3.05 0.95
C GLY A 261 -22.63 3.64 2.12
N ALA A 262 -23.96 3.40 2.19
CA ALA A 262 -24.80 3.83 3.30
C ALA A 262 -24.62 2.95 4.57
N ALA A 263 -24.06 1.76 4.41
CA ALA A 263 -23.78 0.82 5.49
C ALA A 263 -22.47 0.07 5.18
N LEU A 264 -21.80 -0.45 6.22
CA LEU A 264 -20.60 -1.26 6.07
C LEU A 264 -20.84 -2.45 5.13
N VAL A 265 -21.93 -3.19 5.33
CA VAL A 265 -22.41 -4.23 4.42
C VAL A 265 -23.76 -3.81 3.87
N GLY A 266 -23.81 -3.56 2.57
CA GLY A 266 -25.03 -3.14 1.87
C GLY A 266 -25.99 -4.30 1.61
N THR A 267 -27.20 -3.97 1.15
CA THR A 267 -28.17 -4.99 0.70
C THR A 267 -27.65 -5.73 -0.53
N PRO A 268 -27.87 -7.06 -0.62
CA PRO A 268 -27.35 -7.83 -1.74
C PRO A 268 -28.05 -7.48 -3.05
N THR A 269 -27.25 -7.30 -4.09
CA THR A 269 -27.72 -7.09 -5.46
C THR A 269 -27.63 -8.39 -6.24
N ALA A 270 -28.71 -8.75 -6.95
CA ALA A 270 -28.70 -9.91 -7.84
C ALA A 270 -27.94 -9.58 -9.13
N VAL A 271 -26.89 -10.35 -9.43
CA VAL A 271 -26.05 -10.15 -10.62
C VAL A 271 -26.13 -11.36 -11.57
N ASP A 272 -25.81 -11.11 -12.83
CA ASP A 272 -25.71 -12.15 -13.84
C ASP A 272 -24.42 -12.99 -13.62
N ALA A 273 -24.52 -14.27 -13.81
CA ALA A 273 -23.39 -15.18 -13.75
C ALA A 273 -23.32 -16.04 -15.01
N THR A 274 -22.12 -16.43 -15.44
CA THR A 274 -21.93 -17.38 -16.55
C THR A 274 -21.63 -18.77 -15.97
N SER A 275 -22.29 -19.79 -16.47
CA SER A 275 -22.04 -21.18 -16.09
C SER A 275 -22.17 -22.07 -17.32
N GLY A 276 -21.11 -22.85 -17.65
CA GLY A 276 -21.08 -23.73 -18.80
C GLY A 276 -21.38 -23.02 -20.13
N GLY A 277 -20.87 -21.79 -20.30
CA GLY A 277 -21.09 -20.97 -21.48
C GLY A 277 -22.47 -20.32 -21.59
N LYS A 278 -23.39 -20.55 -20.63
CA LYS A 278 -24.73 -19.98 -20.61
C LYS A 278 -24.79 -18.81 -19.62
N LYS A 279 -25.31 -17.67 -20.08
CA LYS A 279 -25.59 -16.51 -19.22
C LYS A 279 -26.85 -16.77 -18.39
N LEU A 280 -26.72 -16.68 -17.08
CA LEU A 280 -27.78 -16.86 -16.10
C LEU A 280 -28.14 -15.49 -15.51
N ARG A 281 -29.33 -15.01 -15.80
CA ARG A 281 -29.83 -13.75 -15.23
C ARG A 281 -30.04 -13.88 -13.72
N ARG A 282 -29.55 -12.88 -12.96
CA ARG A 282 -29.66 -12.83 -11.49
C ARG A 282 -29.19 -14.12 -10.80
N GLY A 283 -28.09 -14.68 -11.31
CA GLY A 283 -27.60 -16.01 -10.91
C GLY A 283 -27.07 -16.09 -9.49
N ILE A 284 -26.57 -15.00 -8.91
CA ILE A 284 -26.09 -14.91 -7.53
C ILE A 284 -26.42 -13.57 -6.89
N LYS A 285 -26.32 -13.52 -5.54
CA LYS A 285 -26.44 -12.29 -4.75
C LYS A 285 -25.05 -11.85 -4.32
N VAL A 286 -24.70 -10.60 -4.62
CA VAL A 286 -23.42 -9.97 -4.21
C VAL A 286 -23.70 -8.84 -3.23
N PHE A 287 -22.98 -8.84 -2.12
CA PHE A 287 -23.06 -7.80 -1.09
C PHE A 287 -21.98 -6.76 -1.33
N SER A 288 -22.33 -5.48 -1.31
CA SER A 288 -21.33 -4.39 -1.30
C SER A 288 -20.76 -4.23 0.10
N VAL A 289 -19.43 -4.03 0.19
CA VAL A 289 -18.73 -3.74 1.45
C VAL A 289 -18.03 -2.39 1.31
N ALA A 290 -18.42 -1.41 2.13
CA ALA A 290 -17.89 -0.05 2.09
C ALA A 290 -16.69 0.08 3.03
N GLY A 291 -15.48 -0.06 2.52
CA GLY A 291 -14.23 0.02 3.31
C GLY A 291 -14.00 1.36 4.00
N GLY A 292 -14.57 2.46 3.50
CA GLY A 292 -14.45 3.79 4.13
C GLY A 292 -15.34 4.01 5.36
N ILE A 293 -16.10 2.99 5.80
CA ILE A 293 -16.94 3.03 7.02
C ILE A 293 -16.35 2.13 8.12
N ALA A 294 -15.39 1.26 7.77
CA ALA A 294 -14.78 0.29 8.68
C ALA A 294 -13.80 0.93 9.66
#